data_d2633780b5f825d43aed4d349e2dfe93
#
_entry.id   d2633780b5f825d43aed4d349e2dfe93
#
_cell.length_a   1.000
_cell.length_b   1.000
_cell.length_c   1.000
_cell.angle_alpha   90.00
_cell.angle_beta   90.00
_cell.angle_gamma   90.00
#
_symmetry.space_group_name_H-M   'P 1'
#
loop_
_entity.id
_entity.type
_entity.pdbx_description
1 polymer ?
#
loop_
_entity_poly.entity_id
_entity_poly.type
_entity_poly.pdbx_seq_one_letter_code
_entity_poly.pdbx_strand_id
1 'polypeptide(L)'
;MRRRSNRELLTVCVIFLLAGCSSAPPIAFQNYSHRQTPSLNLEDLEKLQFYISSDVVAQYQDAAGTKSLLLARLTPGVATGAGPNWIKVSFREGGVDIPFITDPNLYDGRYWIATEVDGSKDFKKISELPDRFFVHKGVRYKVVSGADAILLFDWEGWKTVVETRKATQGRRVGDR
;
A
#
# COMPACT_ATOMS: atom_id res chain seq x y z
N MET A 1 -36.73 10.42 66.41
CA MET A 1 -36.75 9.40 65.37
C MET A 1 -36.10 9.96 64.11
N ARG A 2 -34.82 9.58 63.78
CA ARG A 2 -34.11 10.00 62.60
C ARG A 2 -33.81 8.75 61.77
N ARG A 3 -34.49 8.62 60.62
CA ARG A 3 -34.22 7.58 59.63
C ARG A 3 -32.98 8.01 58.82
N ARG A 4 -31.89 7.24 58.87
CA ARG A 4 -30.74 7.31 58.00
C ARG A 4 -31.07 6.53 56.72
N SER A 5 -31.07 7.22 55.59
CA SER A 5 -31.13 6.63 54.27
C SER A 5 -29.70 6.26 53.81
N ASN A 6 -29.39 4.97 53.76
CA ASN A 6 -28.17 4.46 53.14
C ASN A 6 -28.40 4.46 51.62
N ARG A 7 -27.77 5.42 50.95
CA ARG A 7 -27.58 5.34 49.49
C ARG A 7 -26.26 4.60 49.24
N GLU A 8 -26.39 3.34 48.94
CA GLU A 8 -25.28 2.59 48.40
C GLU A 8 -24.95 3.08 46.97
N LEU A 9 -23.81 3.71 46.83
CA LEU A 9 -23.26 4.12 45.53
C LEU A 9 -22.68 2.86 44.86
N LEU A 10 -23.46 2.28 43.94
CA LEU A 10 -23.00 1.19 43.10
C LEU A 10 -22.06 1.80 42.03
N THR A 11 -20.77 1.77 42.31
CA THR A 11 -19.75 2.14 41.31
C THR A 11 -19.59 1.00 40.33
N VAL A 12 -20.25 1.13 39.18
CA VAL A 12 -20.08 0.21 38.06
C VAL A 12 -18.75 0.57 37.37
N CYS A 13 -17.71 -0.18 37.67
CA CYS A 13 -16.45 -0.15 36.89
C CYS A 13 -16.70 -0.80 35.52
N VAL A 14 -16.95 0.01 34.51
CA VAL A 14 -16.93 -0.43 33.11
C VAL A 14 -15.48 -0.57 32.71
N ILE A 15 -14.96 -1.80 32.80
CA ILE A 15 -13.66 -2.15 32.24
C ILE A 15 -13.84 -2.23 30.72
N PHE A 16 -13.49 -1.16 30.01
CA PHE A 16 -13.27 -1.23 28.57
C PHE A 16 -12.04 -2.10 28.29
N LEU A 17 -12.29 -3.37 28.00
CA LEU A 17 -11.31 -4.24 27.36
C LEU A 17 -11.09 -3.68 25.94
N LEU A 18 -10.11 -2.78 25.81
CA LEU A 18 -9.51 -2.43 24.53
C LEU A 18 -8.77 -3.69 24.04
N ALA A 19 -9.50 -4.56 23.35
CA ALA A 19 -8.90 -5.58 22.51
C ALA A 19 -8.19 -4.81 21.39
N GLY A 20 -6.98 -4.33 21.66
CA GLY A 20 -6.10 -3.80 20.65
C GLY A 20 -5.81 -4.94 19.67
N CYS A 21 -6.44 -4.92 18.50
CA CYS A 21 -5.99 -5.70 17.37
C CYS A 21 -4.56 -5.24 17.07
N SER A 22 -3.58 -5.93 17.65
CA SER A 22 -2.16 -5.77 17.30
C SER A 22 -1.97 -6.37 15.91
N SER A 23 -2.32 -5.62 14.88
CA SER A 23 -1.92 -5.98 13.53
C SER A 23 -0.39 -5.90 13.45
N ALA A 24 0.22 -6.94 12.90
CA ALA A 24 1.66 -6.91 12.63
C ALA A 24 2.01 -5.68 11.78
N PRO A 25 3.17 -5.03 12.00
CA PRO A 25 3.55 -3.88 11.21
C PRO A 25 3.68 -4.27 9.74
N PRO A 26 3.34 -3.36 8.80
CA PRO A 26 3.52 -3.60 7.37
C PRO A 26 4.98 -3.89 7.03
N ILE A 27 5.19 -4.87 6.14
CA ILE A 27 6.53 -5.29 5.69
C ILE A 27 6.76 -4.98 4.22
N ALA A 28 8.03 -4.96 3.80
CA ALA A 28 8.39 -4.67 2.41
C ALA A 28 7.82 -5.74 1.46
N PHE A 29 7.08 -5.27 0.42
CA PHE A 29 6.55 -6.14 -0.62
C PHE A 29 7.67 -6.52 -1.59
N GLN A 30 7.93 -7.83 -1.72
CA GLN A 30 8.97 -8.36 -2.58
C GLN A 30 8.37 -9.14 -3.74
N ASN A 31 8.93 -8.96 -4.94
CA ASN A 31 8.40 -9.55 -6.16
C ASN A 31 8.40 -11.10 -6.11
N TYR A 32 9.55 -11.69 -5.80
CA TYR A 32 9.68 -13.15 -5.84
C TYR A 32 8.85 -13.84 -4.74
N SER A 33 9.09 -13.50 -3.48
CA SER A 33 8.49 -14.20 -2.33
C SER A 33 7.01 -13.88 -2.12
N HIS A 34 6.59 -12.64 -2.41
CA HIS A 34 5.23 -12.21 -2.09
C HIS A 34 4.29 -12.15 -3.29
N ARG A 35 4.84 -12.09 -4.50
CA ARG A 35 4.04 -11.98 -5.72
C ARG A 35 4.22 -13.14 -6.68
N GLN A 36 5.44 -13.40 -7.19
CA GLN A 36 5.66 -14.40 -8.24
C GLN A 36 5.50 -15.84 -7.74
N THR A 37 6.04 -16.18 -6.56
CA THR A 37 5.91 -17.53 -6.02
C THR A 37 4.46 -17.93 -5.77
N PRO A 38 3.60 -17.05 -5.16
CA PRO A 38 2.16 -17.30 -5.10
C PRO A 38 1.43 -17.04 -6.43
N SER A 39 2.11 -16.52 -7.46
CA SER A 39 1.53 -16.16 -8.77
C SER A 39 0.35 -15.18 -8.68
N LEU A 40 0.45 -14.14 -7.84
CA LEU A 40 -0.61 -13.16 -7.65
C LEU A 40 -0.80 -12.31 -8.91
N ASN A 41 -2.02 -12.22 -9.40
CA ASN A 41 -2.44 -11.33 -10.48
C ASN A 41 -2.97 -9.99 -9.95
N LEU A 42 -3.46 -9.11 -10.83
CA LEU A 42 -3.98 -7.81 -10.40
C LEU A 42 -5.18 -7.95 -9.46
N GLU A 43 -6.12 -8.85 -9.76
CA GLU A 43 -7.30 -9.09 -8.92
C GLU A 43 -6.94 -9.52 -7.48
N ASP A 44 -5.86 -10.30 -7.32
CA ASP A 44 -5.34 -10.67 -6.01
C ASP A 44 -4.67 -9.47 -5.31
N LEU A 45 -3.93 -8.66 -6.08
CA LEU A 45 -3.24 -7.48 -5.56
C LEU A 45 -4.21 -6.36 -5.14
N GLU A 46 -5.36 -6.23 -5.81
CA GLU A 46 -6.43 -5.29 -5.43
C GLU A 46 -7.06 -5.60 -4.08
N LYS A 47 -6.95 -6.85 -3.60
CA LYS A 47 -7.43 -7.29 -2.29
C LYS A 47 -6.41 -7.04 -1.17
N LEU A 48 -5.18 -6.63 -1.52
CA LEU A 48 -4.13 -6.33 -0.55
C LEU A 48 -4.14 -4.86 -0.14
N GLN A 49 -3.94 -4.62 1.14
CA GLN A 49 -3.67 -3.30 1.65
C GLN A 49 -2.18 -3.00 1.51
N PHE A 50 -1.85 -2.01 0.71
CA PHE A 50 -0.50 -1.49 0.55
C PHE A 50 -0.28 -0.23 1.41
N TYR A 51 1.00 0.08 1.67
CA TYR A 51 1.42 1.26 2.41
C TYR A 51 2.72 1.82 1.82
N ILE A 52 2.98 3.12 2.03
CA ILE A 52 4.26 3.75 1.68
C ILE A 52 5.22 3.70 2.87
N SER A 53 6.49 3.39 2.64
CA SER A 53 7.48 3.18 3.71
C SER A 53 7.99 4.45 4.39
N SER A 54 7.90 5.59 3.72
CA SER A 54 8.37 6.89 4.20
C SER A 54 7.50 8.02 3.66
N ASP A 55 7.64 9.20 4.23
CA ASP A 55 6.97 10.39 3.71
C ASP A 55 7.46 10.71 2.30
N VAL A 56 6.53 10.97 1.40
CA VAL A 56 6.81 11.41 0.02
C VAL A 56 6.16 12.76 -0.21
N VAL A 57 6.98 13.74 -0.62
CA VAL A 57 6.51 15.07 -1.01
C VAL A 57 6.76 15.24 -2.50
N ALA A 58 5.70 15.54 -3.24
CA ALA A 58 5.79 15.86 -4.66
C ALA A 58 5.12 17.19 -4.97
N GLN A 59 5.69 17.96 -5.91
CA GLN A 59 5.14 19.20 -6.39
C GLN A 59 4.59 19.02 -7.81
N TYR A 60 3.49 19.67 -8.10
CA TYR A 60 2.88 19.69 -9.43
C TYR A 60 2.29 21.06 -9.75
N GLN A 61 2.08 21.33 -11.04
CA GLN A 61 1.45 22.55 -11.51
C GLN A 61 -0.01 22.27 -11.89
N ASP A 62 -0.91 23.12 -11.46
CA ASP A 62 -2.28 23.21 -11.98
C ASP A 62 -2.61 24.64 -12.42
N ALA A 63 -3.84 24.88 -12.84
CA ALA A 63 -4.28 26.21 -13.30
C ALA A 63 -4.16 27.31 -12.21
N ALA A 64 -4.13 26.93 -10.94
CA ALA A 64 -4.01 27.85 -9.79
C ALA A 64 -2.56 28.04 -9.31
N GLY A 65 -1.57 27.35 -9.94
CA GLY A 65 -0.15 27.45 -9.61
C GLY A 65 0.46 26.17 -9.09
N THR A 66 1.61 26.30 -8.38
CA THR A 66 2.33 25.17 -7.80
C THR A 66 1.61 24.64 -6.56
N LYS A 67 1.36 23.33 -6.55
CA LYS A 67 0.78 22.61 -5.40
C LYS A 67 1.70 21.49 -4.93
N SER A 68 1.46 21.04 -3.70
CA SER A 68 2.20 19.94 -3.11
C SER A 68 1.25 18.79 -2.77
N LEU A 69 1.69 17.57 -3.09
CA LEU A 69 1.14 16.31 -2.62
C LEU A 69 2.02 15.82 -1.47
N LEU A 70 1.43 15.55 -0.32
CA LEU A 70 2.07 14.88 0.79
C LEU A 70 1.44 13.51 0.99
N LEU A 71 2.25 12.47 0.92
CA LEU A 71 1.91 11.12 1.38
C LEU A 71 2.73 10.84 2.62
N ALA A 72 2.09 10.82 3.77
CA ALA A 72 2.73 10.45 5.02
C ALA A 72 3.12 8.97 5.01
N ARG A 73 4.17 8.62 5.75
CA ARG A 73 4.54 7.23 6.00
C ARG A 73 3.33 6.44 6.46
N LEU A 74 3.21 5.19 5.99
CA LEU A 74 2.10 4.26 6.25
C LEU A 74 0.74 4.75 5.74
N THR A 75 0.68 5.74 4.84
CA THR A 75 -0.56 6.03 4.12
C THR A 75 -1.03 4.78 3.38
N PRO A 76 -2.28 4.34 3.61
CA PRO A 76 -2.82 3.15 2.97
C PRO A 76 -3.13 3.40 1.48
N GLY A 77 -2.99 2.37 0.67
CA GLY A 77 -3.28 2.40 -0.76
C GLY A 77 -3.72 1.05 -1.30
N VAL A 78 -4.32 1.05 -2.49
CA VAL A 78 -4.79 -0.13 -3.20
C VAL A 78 -4.15 -0.22 -4.58
N ALA A 79 -3.88 -1.43 -5.06
CA ALA A 79 -3.36 -1.62 -6.42
C ALA A 79 -4.41 -1.21 -7.45
N THR A 80 -3.99 -0.47 -8.49
CA THR A 80 -4.84 -0.03 -9.61
C THR A 80 -4.31 -0.51 -10.96
N GLY A 81 -3.15 -1.15 -10.97
CA GLY A 81 -2.55 -1.73 -12.16
C GLY A 81 -1.31 -2.54 -11.82
N ALA A 82 -1.00 -3.53 -12.62
CA ALA A 82 0.18 -4.36 -12.45
C ALA A 82 0.68 -4.92 -13.78
N GLY A 83 2.00 -5.07 -13.89
CA GLY A 83 2.71 -5.78 -14.94
C GLY A 83 3.76 -6.72 -14.35
N PRO A 84 4.59 -7.38 -15.13
CA PRO A 84 5.52 -8.40 -14.62
C PRO A 84 6.42 -7.91 -13.48
N ASN A 85 6.91 -6.69 -13.57
CA ASN A 85 7.89 -6.08 -12.66
C ASN A 85 7.43 -4.73 -12.09
N TRP A 86 6.18 -4.33 -12.27
CA TRP A 86 5.65 -3.08 -11.75
C TRP A 86 4.25 -3.24 -11.14
N ILE A 87 3.89 -2.31 -10.26
CA ILE A 87 2.56 -2.16 -9.66
C ILE A 87 2.26 -0.66 -9.59
N LYS A 88 1.04 -0.25 -9.96
CA LYS A 88 0.51 1.09 -9.67
C LYS A 88 -0.37 1.00 -8.43
N VAL A 89 -0.19 1.94 -7.50
CA VAL A 89 -0.96 1.98 -6.25
C VAL A 89 -1.56 3.37 -6.07
N SER A 90 -2.85 3.42 -5.80
CA SER A 90 -3.58 4.63 -5.42
C SER A 90 -3.63 4.74 -3.90
N PHE A 91 -3.09 5.82 -3.33
CA PHE A 91 -3.07 6.08 -1.88
C PHE A 91 -4.22 6.95 -1.37
N ARG A 92 -5.14 7.38 -2.26
CA ARG A 92 -6.35 8.12 -1.89
C ARG A 92 -7.47 7.77 -2.86
N GLU A 93 -8.72 7.71 -2.38
CA GLU A 93 -9.89 7.57 -3.24
C GLU A 93 -9.93 8.74 -4.25
N GLY A 94 -9.99 8.41 -5.54
CA GLY A 94 -9.84 9.38 -6.63
C GLY A 94 -8.46 10.04 -6.75
N GLY A 95 -7.48 9.51 -6.02
CA GLY A 95 -6.16 10.07 -5.83
C GLY A 95 -5.15 9.80 -6.93
N VAL A 96 -3.90 10.02 -6.60
CA VAL A 96 -2.79 9.91 -7.52
C VAL A 96 -2.27 8.48 -7.52
N ASP A 97 -2.28 7.82 -8.69
CA ASP A 97 -1.65 6.51 -8.86
C ASP A 97 -0.14 6.68 -8.97
N ILE A 98 0.58 6.04 -8.07
CA ILE A 98 2.03 6.04 -8.06
C ILE A 98 2.50 4.69 -8.57
N PRO A 99 3.33 4.67 -9.63
CA PRO A 99 3.97 3.43 -10.09
C PRO A 99 5.15 3.06 -9.20
N PHE A 100 5.29 1.77 -8.97
CA PHE A 100 6.42 1.13 -8.29
C PHE A 100 7.02 0.08 -9.21
N ILE A 101 8.35 0.03 -9.29
CA ILE A 101 9.11 -0.96 -10.06
C ILE A 101 9.93 -1.84 -9.14
N THR A 102 10.13 -3.07 -9.55
CA THR A 102 11.10 -4.00 -8.97
C THR A 102 12.05 -4.51 -10.03
N ASP A 103 13.30 -4.72 -9.62
CA ASP A 103 14.28 -5.51 -10.35
C ASP A 103 14.94 -6.44 -9.33
N PRO A 104 14.78 -7.77 -9.45
CA PRO A 104 15.32 -8.71 -8.49
C PRO A 104 16.85 -8.67 -8.41
N ASN A 105 17.52 -8.21 -9.46
CA ASN A 105 18.97 -8.13 -9.52
C ASN A 105 19.54 -6.81 -8.96
N LEU A 106 18.73 -5.73 -9.01
CA LEU A 106 19.18 -4.39 -8.64
C LEU A 106 18.60 -3.88 -7.32
N TYR A 107 17.39 -4.33 -6.94
CA TYR A 107 16.61 -3.71 -5.86
C TYR A 107 16.19 -4.68 -4.75
N ASP A 108 16.92 -5.77 -4.55
CA ASP A 108 16.58 -6.83 -3.58
C ASP A 108 15.13 -7.35 -3.72
N GLY A 109 14.58 -7.26 -4.95
CA GLY A 109 13.21 -7.63 -5.24
C GLY A 109 12.14 -6.71 -4.66
N ARG A 110 12.49 -5.62 -3.98
CA ARG A 110 11.54 -4.64 -3.43
C ARG A 110 10.96 -3.77 -4.54
N TYR A 111 9.78 -3.20 -4.28
CA TYR A 111 9.15 -2.25 -5.18
C TYR A 111 9.45 -0.81 -4.75
N TRP A 112 10.07 -0.03 -5.62
CA TRP A 112 10.49 1.36 -5.43
C TRP A 112 9.65 2.30 -6.27
N ILE A 113 9.45 3.53 -5.81
CA ILE A 113 8.74 4.53 -6.61
C ILE A 113 9.41 4.68 -7.97
N ALA A 114 8.59 4.70 -9.02
CA ALA A 114 9.02 4.71 -10.41
C ALA A 114 8.32 5.79 -11.24
N THR A 115 8.83 6.03 -12.43
CA THR A 115 8.15 6.75 -13.50
C THR A 115 8.06 5.89 -14.73
N GLU A 116 6.99 6.06 -15.49
CA GLU A 116 6.84 5.50 -16.83
C GLU A 116 7.70 6.30 -17.82
N VAL A 117 8.47 5.62 -18.63
CA VAL A 117 9.33 6.24 -19.66
C VAL A 117 8.58 6.25 -20.98
N ASP A 118 8.31 7.43 -21.51
CA ASP A 118 7.80 7.69 -22.87
C ASP A 118 6.53 6.89 -23.26
N GLY A 119 5.66 6.55 -22.30
CA GLY A 119 4.43 5.81 -22.56
C GLY A 119 4.62 4.34 -22.98
N SER A 120 5.84 3.82 -22.86
CA SER A 120 6.24 2.48 -23.34
C SER A 120 5.87 1.35 -22.37
N LYS A 121 5.29 1.64 -21.22
CA LYS A 121 5.14 0.73 -20.05
C LYS A 121 6.50 0.25 -19.48
N ASP A 122 7.58 0.90 -19.88
CA ASP A 122 8.87 0.75 -19.23
C ASP A 122 8.93 1.70 -18.03
N PHE A 123 9.27 1.16 -16.89
CA PHE A 123 9.35 1.93 -15.65
C PHE A 123 10.81 2.02 -15.20
N LYS A 124 11.20 3.19 -14.68
CA LYS A 124 12.50 3.42 -14.05
C LYS A 124 12.33 3.94 -12.64
N LYS A 125 13.20 3.52 -11.73
CA LYS A 125 13.24 4.02 -10.36
C LYS A 125 13.56 5.50 -10.37
N ILE A 126 12.74 6.33 -9.73
CA ILE A 126 12.87 7.78 -9.83
C ILE A 126 14.09 8.33 -9.12
N SER A 127 14.59 7.68 -8.07
CA SER A 127 15.79 8.15 -7.35
C SER A 127 17.08 8.05 -8.19
N GLU A 128 17.07 7.27 -9.29
CA GLU A 128 18.18 7.13 -10.23
C GLU A 128 18.13 8.15 -11.37
N LEU A 129 17.05 8.94 -11.45
CA LEU A 129 16.86 9.94 -12.49
C LEU A 129 17.21 11.34 -11.99
N PRO A 130 17.81 12.20 -12.84
CA PRO A 130 18.08 13.58 -12.49
C PRO A 130 16.80 14.34 -12.17
N ASP A 131 15.76 14.11 -12.98
CA ASP A 131 14.43 14.65 -12.78
C ASP A 131 13.53 13.61 -12.10
N ARG A 132 13.46 13.66 -10.78
CA ARG A 132 12.67 12.73 -9.97
C ARG A 132 11.18 13.06 -10.08
N PHE A 133 10.48 12.46 -11.03
CA PHE A 133 9.04 12.69 -11.21
C PHE A 133 8.29 11.40 -11.56
N PHE A 134 7.00 11.41 -11.32
CA PHE A 134 6.06 10.44 -11.90
C PHE A 134 4.90 11.19 -12.57
N VAL A 135 4.17 10.50 -13.44
CA VAL A 135 3.04 11.07 -14.18
C VAL A 135 1.74 10.37 -13.76
N HIS A 136 0.72 11.16 -13.47
CA HIS A 136 -0.64 10.68 -13.24
C HIS A 136 -1.64 11.54 -14.01
N LYS A 137 -2.45 10.92 -14.87
CA LYS A 137 -3.46 11.60 -15.73
C LYS A 137 -2.89 12.81 -16.49
N GLY A 138 -1.67 12.66 -17.05
CA GLY A 138 -0.98 13.72 -17.77
C GLY A 138 -0.34 14.82 -16.91
N VAL A 139 -0.54 14.81 -15.62
CA VAL A 139 0.10 15.75 -14.68
C VAL A 139 1.42 15.18 -14.19
N ARG A 140 2.48 16.00 -14.27
CA ARG A 140 3.82 15.64 -13.80
C ARG A 140 4.00 16.05 -12.34
N TYR A 141 4.34 15.09 -11.50
CA TYR A 141 4.60 15.24 -10.07
C TYR A 141 6.09 15.13 -9.79
N LYS A 142 6.76 16.25 -9.55
CA LYS A 142 8.18 16.27 -9.19
C LYS A 142 8.37 15.88 -7.72
N VAL A 143 9.05 14.78 -7.46
CA VAL A 143 9.32 14.31 -6.10
C VAL A 143 10.49 15.09 -5.52
N VAL A 144 10.23 15.87 -4.48
CA VAL A 144 11.21 16.71 -3.78
C VAL A 144 11.78 16.03 -2.54
N SER A 145 11.04 15.06 -1.97
CA SER A 145 11.48 14.24 -0.83
C SER A 145 10.86 12.85 -0.90
N GLY A 146 11.54 11.84 -0.36
CA GLY A 146 11.04 10.46 -0.28
C GLY A 146 11.13 9.66 -1.59
N ALA A 147 12.01 10.02 -2.52
CA ALA A 147 12.19 9.33 -3.80
C ALA A 147 12.63 7.85 -3.64
N ASP A 148 13.18 7.49 -2.49
CA ASP A 148 13.61 6.13 -2.14
C ASP A 148 12.55 5.36 -1.31
N ALA A 149 11.31 5.84 -1.29
CA ALA A 149 10.24 5.10 -0.64
C ALA A 149 9.95 3.78 -1.36
N ILE A 150 9.65 2.75 -0.58
CA ILE A 150 9.29 1.42 -1.05
C ILE A 150 7.84 1.09 -0.71
N LEU A 151 7.30 0.10 -1.42
CA LEU A 151 5.98 -0.43 -1.17
C LEU A 151 6.02 -1.43 -0.02
N LEU A 152 5.15 -1.22 0.98
CA LEU A 152 4.88 -2.14 2.07
C LEU A 152 3.49 -2.75 1.89
N PHE A 153 3.19 -3.84 2.59
CA PHE A 153 1.89 -4.48 2.56
C PHE A 153 1.50 -5.07 3.93
N ASP A 154 0.21 -5.34 4.10
CA ASP A 154 -0.31 -6.05 5.25
C ASP A 154 -0.08 -7.56 5.09
N TRP A 155 0.67 -8.14 6.04
CA TRP A 155 1.05 -9.55 6.02
C TRP A 155 -0.15 -10.49 6.24
N GLU A 156 -1.08 -10.12 7.12
CA GLU A 156 -2.25 -10.97 7.41
C GLU A 156 -3.21 -11.01 6.22
N GLY A 157 -3.45 -9.85 5.60
CA GLY A 157 -4.23 -9.77 4.37
C GLY A 157 -3.61 -10.60 3.25
N TRP A 158 -2.27 -10.56 3.10
CA TRP A 158 -1.56 -11.37 2.10
C TRP A 158 -1.73 -12.88 2.34
N LYS A 159 -1.58 -13.35 3.58
CA LYS A 159 -1.83 -14.77 3.91
C LYS A 159 -3.23 -15.21 3.47
N THR A 160 -4.23 -14.40 3.80
CA THR A 160 -5.63 -14.66 3.43
C THR A 160 -5.82 -14.78 1.91
N VAL A 161 -5.23 -13.87 1.14
CA VAL A 161 -5.29 -13.89 -0.34
C VAL A 161 -4.62 -15.15 -0.89
N VAL A 162 -3.43 -15.49 -0.42
CA VAL A 162 -2.67 -16.68 -0.88
C VAL A 162 -3.39 -17.97 -0.53
N GLU A 163 -3.95 -18.10 0.67
CA GLU A 163 -4.70 -19.28 1.08
C GLU A 163 -5.97 -19.45 0.26
N THR A 164 -6.73 -18.36 0.03
CA THR A 164 -7.92 -18.36 -0.83
C THR A 164 -7.58 -18.82 -2.24
N ARG A 165 -6.48 -18.30 -2.81
CA ARG A 165 -6.02 -18.70 -4.14
C ARG A 165 -5.63 -20.17 -4.21
N LYS A 166 -4.90 -20.70 -3.22
CA LYS A 166 -4.55 -22.14 -3.15
C LYS A 166 -5.79 -23.01 -3.10
N ALA A 167 -6.79 -22.64 -2.30
CA ALA A 167 -8.05 -23.35 -2.21
C ALA A 167 -8.81 -23.37 -3.54
N THR A 168 -8.79 -22.26 -4.29
CA THR A 168 -9.44 -22.14 -5.60
C THR A 168 -8.72 -22.98 -6.67
N GLN A 169 -7.39 -22.99 -6.67
CA GLN A 169 -6.58 -23.77 -7.61
C GLN A 169 -6.62 -25.30 -7.31
N GLY A 170 -6.84 -25.68 -6.04
CA GLY A 170 -6.93 -27.08 -5.63
C GLY A 170 -8.26 -27.77 -6.03
N ARG A 171 -9.29 -27.04 -6.40
CA ARG A 171 -10.53 -27.59 -6.95
C ARG A 171 -10.33 -27.98 -8.41
N ARG A 172 -9.96 -29.22 -8.68
CA ARG A 172 -9.99 -29.78 -10.03
C ARG A 172 -11.44 -29.87 -10.49
N VAL A 173 -11.73 -29.37 -11.70
CA VAL A 173 -12.98 -29.63 -12.41
C VAL A 173 -12.99 -31.14 -12.71
N GLY A 174 -13.65 -31.95 -11.86
CA GLY A 174 -13.70 -33.41 -12.03
C GLY A 174 -14.12 -34.19 -10.80
N ASP A 175 -14.07 -33.61 -9.61
CA ASP A 175 -14.56 -34.24 -8.39
C ASP A 175 -16.07 -33.94 -8.20
N ARG A 176 -16.89 -34.55 -9.09
CA ARG A 176 -18.34 -34.71 -8.91
C ARG A 176 -18.69 -36.19 -8.84
#